data_802ab38d7b0b944aba928fb4a754e0f9
#
_entry.id   802ab38d7b0b944aba928fb4a754e0f9
#
_cell.length_a   1.000
_cell.length_b   1.000
_cell.length_c   1.000
_cell.angle_alpha   90.00
_cell.angle_beta   90.00
_cell.angle_gamma   90.00
#
_symmetry.space_group_name_H-M   'P 1'
#
loop_
_entity.id
_entity.type
_entity.pdbx_description
1 polymer ?
#
loop_
_entity_poly.entity_id
_entity_poly.type
_entity_poly.pdbx_seq_one_letter_code
_entity_poly.pdbx_strand_id
1 'polypeptide(L)'
;QDFVKNGFIQAATLAGNSSRKDTKEKILRYIEDHLCSAVTLQAVADACGISSQYLSAYFKKEMGINFKTYVDTQKMEEAKRRLMQTGGSIQEIAQSLGFSESKNFIRVFKKYESMTPGEYRERMGYRREDHTGSAEL
;
A
#
# COMPACT_ATOMS: atom_id res chain seq x y z
N GLN A 1 -7.59 4.61 11.82
CA GLN A 1 -7.32 4.43 12.17
C GLN A 1 -7.22 4.13 12.72
N ASP A 2 -7.33 4.16 12.94
CA ASP A 2 -7.22 3.84 13.54
C ASP A 2 -7.35 3.32 14.00
N PHE A 3 -7.50 3.24 14.21
CA PHE A 3 -7.43 2.67 14.74
C PHE A 3 -7.17 2.34 15.33
N VAL A 4 -7.09 2.47 15.46
CA VAL A 4 -6.63 2.20 16.13
C VAL A 4 -6.12 2.06 16.57
N LYS A 5 -6.15 2.28 16.59
CA LYS A 5 -5.57 2.18 17.10
C LYS A 5 -5.29 1.90 17.94
N ASN A 6 -5.35 1.85 18.15
CA ASN A 6 -5.08 1.59 18.98
C ASN A 6 -5.03 1.13 19.81
N GLY A 7 -5.07 1.04 20.02
CA GLY A 7 -4.98 0.62 20.85
C GLY A 7 -5.27 0.15 21.45
N PHE A 8 -5.36 0.16 21.50
CA PHE A 8 -5.54 -0.32 22.11
C PHE A 8 -5.66 -1.11 22.44
N ILE A 9 -5.79 -1.22 22.19
CA ILE A 9 -5.91 -1.90 22.60
C ILE A 9 -5.66 -2.67 23.19
N GLN A 10 -5.31 -2.70 23.32
CA GLN A 10 -4.97 -3.26 24.03
C GLN A 10 -5.10 -4.08 24.69
N ALA A 11 -5.14 -4.12 24.94
CA ALA A 11 -5.14 -4.78 25.61
C ALA A 11 -5.47 -5.83 25.70
N ALA A 12 -5.64 -5.97 25.46
CA ALA A 12 -5.95 -6.76 25.53
C ALA A 12 -5.84 -7.78 25.42
N THR A 13 -5.58 -7.92 25.40
CA THR A 13 -5.40 -8.65 25.32
C THR A 13 -5.62 -9.74 25.79
N LEU A 14 -5.81 -9.91 25.71
CA LEU A 14 -5.87 -10.71 26.29
C LEU A 14 -6.00 -11.96 25.89
N ALA A 15 -5.73 -12.59 25.98
CA ALA A 15 -5.83 -13.88 26.10
C ALA A 15 -5.91 -14.64 24.85
N GLY A 16 -6.59 -15.69 24.72
CA GLY A 16 -6.60 -16.54 23.57
C GLY A 16 -6.89 -15.85 22.27
N ASN A 17 -7.75 -14.89 22.30
CA ASN A 17 -8.07 -14.17 21.11
C ASN A 17 -6.94 -13.29 20.67
N SER A 18 -6.10 -12.90 21.59
CA SER A 18 -5.08 -11.97 21.22
C SER A 18 -4.05 -12.56 20.29
N SER A 19 -3.83 -13.87 20.30
CA SER A 19 -2.82 -14.40 19.42
C SER A 19 -3.22 -14.27 17.95
N ARG A 20 -4.49 -14.49 17.63
CA ARG A 20 -4.94 -14.33 16.25
C ARG A 20 -4.93 -12.85 15.86
N LYS A 21 -5.39 -12.01 16.74
CA LYS A 21 -5.41 -10.59 16.50
C LYS A 21 -3.99 -10.05 16.34
N ASP A 22 -3.07 -10.55 17.18
CA ASP A 22 -1.69 -10.14 17.10
C ASP A 22 -1.07 -10.52 15.75
N THR A 23 -1.41 -11.70 15.24
CA THR A 23 -0.88 -12.12 13.96
C THR A 23 -1.36 -11.19 12.84
N LYS A 24 -2.64 -10.88 12.84
CA LYS A 24 -3.19 -9.98 11.84
C LYS A 24 -2.52 -8.61 11.92
N GLU A 25 -2.37 -8.10 13.11
CA GLU A 25 -1.75 -6.79 13.30
C GLU A 25 -0.30 -6.79 12.85
N LYS A 26 0.43 -7.86 13.14
CA LYS A 26 1.81 -7.96 12.71
C LYS A 26 1.92 -7.95 11.19
N ILE A 27 1.05 -8.69 10.54
CA ILE A 27 1.05 -8.77 9.08
C ILE A 27 0.77 -7.40 8.48
N LEU A 28 -0.28 -6.75 8.95
CA LEU A 28 -0.68 -5.47 8.40
C LEU A 28 0.36 -4.39 8.68
N ARG A 29 0.96 -4.42 9.86
CA ARG A 29 2.00 -3.47 10.19
C ARG A 29 3.24 -3.67 9.34
N TYR A 30 3.63 -4.91 9.10
CA TYR A 30 4.77 -5.16 8.24
C TYR A 30 4.52 -4.62 6.84
N ILE A 31 3.33 -4.87 6.31
CA ILE A 31 2.98 -4.38 4.97
C ILE A 31 3.06 -2.86 4.95
N GLU A 32 2.50 -2.22 5.94
CA GLU A 32 2.50 -0.77 6.01
C GLU A 32 3.92 -0.20 6.12
N ASP A 33 4.73 -0.80 6.98
CA ASP A 33 6.09 -0.31 7.19
C ASP A 33 6.99 -0.50 5.98
N HIS A 34 6.69 -1.50 5.15
CA HIS A 34 7.53 -1.82 4.00
C HIS A 34 6.83 -1.55 2.68
N LEU A 35 5.76 -0.77 2.71
CA LEU A 35 4.95 -0.55 1.51
C LEU A 35 5.75 0.04 0.36
N CYS A 36 6.74 0.83 0.66
CA CYS A 36 7.54 1.49 -0.36
C CYS A 36 8.71 0.65 -0.84
N SER A 37 8.66 -0.65 -0.55
CA SER A 37 9.67 -1.57 -1.07
C SER A 37 8.94 -2.78 -1.63
N ALA A 38 9.68 -3.81 -2.02
CA ALA A 38 9.05 -4.99 -2.57
C ALA A 38 8.53 -5.85 -1.43
N VAL A 39 7.23 -5.84 -1.21
CA VAL A 39 6.60 -6.63 -0.17
C VAL A 39 6.17 -7.96 -0.77
N THR A 40 6.82 -9.04 -0.36
CA THR A 40 6.49 -10.37 -0.86
C THR A 40 5.83 -11.21 0.21
N LEU A 41 5.08 -12.20 -0.23
CA LEU A 41 4.43 -13.11 0.70
C LEU A 41 5.45 -13.79 1.61
N GLN A 42 6.58 -14.22 1.03
CA GLN A 42 7.61 -14.90 1.79
C GLN A 42 8.23 -13.99 2.85
N ALA A 43 8.51 -12.74 2.50
CA ALA A 43 9.11 -11.81 3.44
C ALA A 43 8.19 -11.56 4.63
N VAL A 44 6.91 -11.39 4.37
CA VAL A 44 5.96 -11.17 5.45
C VAL A 44 5.82 -12.41 6.32
N ALA A 45 5.75 -13.58 5.68
CA ALA A 45 5.64 -14.83 6.42
C ALA A 45 6.84 -15.04 7.33
N ASP A 46 8.04 -14.78 6.79
CA ASP A 46 9.26 -14.91 7.58
C ASP A 46 9.26 -13.96 8.77
N ALA A 47 8.85 -12.75 8.55
CA ALA A 47 8.81 -11.76 9.63
C ALA A 47 7.81 -12.12 10.70
N CYS A 48 6.75 -12.82 10.33
CA CYS A 48 5.71 -13.20 11.29
C CYS A 48 5.90 -14.59 11.85
N GLY A 49 6.93 -15.32 11.41
CA GLY A 49 7.21 -16.64 11.93
C GLY A 49 6.24 -17.72 11.47
N ILE A 50 5.67 -17.56 10.29
CA ILE A 50 4.71 -18.55 9.76
C ILE A 50 5.11 -18.91 8.34
N SER A 51 4.54 -19.98 7.80
CA SER A 51 4.83 -20.37 6.45
C SER A 51 4.08 -19.48 5.46
N SER A 52 4.61 -19.35 4.25
CA SER A 52 3.95 -18.55 3.24
C SER A 52 2.61 -19.15 2.86
N GLN A 53 2.49 -20.48 2.89
CA GLN A 53 1.22 -21.13 2.58
C GLN A 53 0.17 -20.79 3.63
N TYR A 54 0.57 -20.84 4.90
CA TYR A 54 -0.36 -20.49 5.96
C TYR A 54 -0.77 -19.02 5.84
N LEU A 55 0.20 -18.15 5.58
CA LEU A 55 -0.10 -16.72 5.44
C LEU A 55 -1.07 -16.47 4.31
N SER A 56 -0.86 -17.13 3.18
CA SER A 56 -1.73 -16.95 2.02
C SER A 56 -3.18 -17.31 2.35
N ALA A 57 -3.38 -18.47 2.97
CA ALA A 57 -4.72 -18.91 3.31
C ALA A 57 -5.34 -18.05 4.40
N TYR A 58 -4.54 -17.73 5.40
CA TYR A 58 -5.02 -16.92 6.52
C TYR A 58 -5.44 -15.53 6.02
N PHE A 59 -4.61 -14.94 5.16
CA PHE A 59 -4.87 -13.60 4.67
C PHE A 59 -6.18 -13.56 3.88
N LYS A 60 -6.36 -14.54 2.98
CA LYS A 60 -7.56 -14.59 2.19
C LYS A 60 -8.80 -14.74 3.08
N LYS A 61 -8.69 -15.58 4.09
CA LYS A 61 -9.81 -15.81 5.00
C LYS A 61 -10.14 -14.57 5.82
N GLU A 62 -9.10 -13.92 6.35
CA GLU A 62 -9.33 -12.78 7.26
C GLU A 62 -9.65 -11.49 6.52
N MET A 63 -9.05 -11.29 5.36
CA MET A 63 -9.20 -10.01 4.67
C MET A 63 -10.19 -10.08 3.50
N GLY A 64 -10.57 -11.28 3.09
CA GLY A 64 -11.51 -11.43 1.98
C GLY A 64 -10.90 -11.27 0.59
N ILE A 65 -9.64 -10.88 0.50
CA ILE A 65 -8.93 -10.77 -0.76
C ILE A 65 -7.56 -11.36 -0.58
N ASN A 66 -6.90 -11.72 -1.67
CA ASN A 66 -5.60 -12.35 -1.50
C ASN A 66 -4.53 -11.30 -1.19
N PHE A 67 -3.40 -11.80 -0.73
CA PHE A 67 -2.31 -10.97 -0.25
C PHE A 67 -1.82 -9.98 -1.32
N LYS A 68 -1.57 -10.49 -2.51
CA LYS A 68 -1.03 -9.63 -3.56
C LYS A 68 -2.00 -8.49 -3.91
N THR A 69 -3.27 -8.81 -4.02
CA THR A 69 -4.27 -7.78 -4.31
C THR A 69 -4.30 -6.72 -3.22
N TYR A 70 -4.22 -7.16 -1.97
CA TYR A 70 -4.21 -6.22 -0.87
C TYR A 70 -3.00 -5.28 -0.94
N VAL A 71 -1.81 -5.86 -1.15
CA VAL A 71 -0.59 -5.05 -1.20
C VAL A 71 -0.66 -4.08 -2.38
N ASP A 72 -1.09 -4.57 -3.54
CA ASP A 72 -1.20 -3.70 -4.71
C ASP A 72 -2.18 -2.56 -4.45
N THR A 73 -3.31 -2.88 -3.83
CA THR A 73 -4.30 -1.85 -3.52
C THR A 73 -3.72 -0.80 -2.57
N GLN A 74 -2.97 -1.23 -1.57
CA GLN A 74 -2.37 -0.28 -0.64
C GLN A 74 -1.33 0.57 -1.33
N LYS A 75 -0.54 -0.01 -2.23
CA LYS A 75 0.43 0.76 -2.99
C LYS A 75 -0.26 1.77 -3.90
N MET A 76 -1.39 1.39 -4.49
CA MET A 76 -2.12 2.32 -5.35
C MET A 76 -2.72 3.48 -4.56
N GLU A 77 -3.19 3.22 -3.35
CA GLU A 77 -3.70 4.31 -2.51
C GLU A 77 -2.58 5.29 -2.16
N GLU A 78 -1.41 4.77 -1.84
CA GLU A 78 -0.26 5.62 -1.56
C GLU A 78 0.18 6.36 -2.82
N ALA A 79 0.11 5.70 -3.97
CA ALA A 79 0.46 6.32 -5.24
C ALA A 79 -0.46 7.51 -5.53
N LYS A 80 -1.75 7.31 -5.32
CA LYS A 80 -2.71 8.39 -5.56
C LYS A 80 -2.41 9.59 -4.68
N ARG A 81 -2.06 9.33 -3.42
CA ARG A 81 -1.73 10.40 -2.51
C ARG A 81 -0.49 11.16 -2.99
N ARG A 82 0.53 10.44 -3.43
CA ARG A 82 1.75 11.07 -3.89
C ARG A 82 1.56 11.81 -5.21
N LEU A 83 0.73 11.28 -6.08
CA LEU A 83 0.44 11.96 -7.34
C LEU A 83 -0.21 13.32 -7.10
N MET A 84 -0.98 13.43 -6.03
CA MET A 84 -1.68 14.67 -5.75
C MET A 84 -0.93 15.62 -4.82
N GLN A 85 -0.02 15.10 -4.03
CA GLN A 85 0.65 15.92 -3.03
C GLN A 85 2.08 16.30 -3.37
N THR A 86 2.70 15.59 -4.29
CA THR A 86 4.08 15.90 -4.63
C THR A 86 4.20 16.23 -6.11
N GLY A 87 5.26 16.92 -6.46
CA GLY A 87 5.52 17.23 -7.85
C GLY A 87 6.40 16.20 -8.54
N GLY A 88 6.64 15.07 -7.88
CA GLY A 88 7.53 14.07 -8.46
C GLY A 88 7.02 13.50 -9.76
N SER A 89 7.93 13.05 -10.59
CA SER A 89 7.57 12.44 -11.86
C SER A 89 6.96 11.07 -11.59
N ILE A 90 6.27 10.55 -12.59
CA ILE A 90 5.67 9.23 -12.49
C ILE A 90 6.75 8.20 -12.19
N GLN A 91 7.92 8.33 -12.81
CA GLN A 91 9.02 7.43 -12.59
C GLN A 91 9.52 7.50 -11.15
N GLU A 92 9.66 8.69 -10.63
CA GLU A 92 10.10 8.87 -9.24
C GLU A 92 9.11 8.25 -8.25
N ILE A 93 7.84 8.46 -8.51
CA ILE A 93 6.82 7.90 -7.64
C ILE A 93 6.83 6.38 -7.72
N ALA A 94 6.97 5.83 -8.93
CA ALA A 94 7.03 4.38 -9.09
C ALA A 94 8.19 3.80 -8.30
N GLN A 95 9.36 4.42 -8.40
CA GLN A 95 10.53 3.93 -7.68
C GLN A 95 10.35 4.04 -6.18
N SER A 96 9.72 5.10 -5.73
CA SER A 96 9.50 5.29 -4.30
C SER A 96 8.52 4.29 -3.73
N LEU A 97 7.75 3.62 -4.58
CA LEU A 97 6.81 2.59 -4.14
C LEU A 97 7.34 1.18 -4.35
N GLY A 98 8.61 1.06 -4.71
CA GLY A 98 9.23 -0.24 -4.84
C GLY A 98 9.12 -0.89 -6.20
N PHE A 99 8.66 -0.17 -7.20
CA PHE A 99 8.61 -0.71 -8.56
C PHE A 99 9.96 -0.50 -9.22
N SER A 100 10.52 -1.55 -9.79
CA SER A 100 11.81 -1.44 -10.45
C SER A 100 11.71 -0.68 -11.77
N GLU A 101 10.55 -0.73 -12.41
CA GLU A 101 10.36 -0.03 -13.67
C GLU A 101 9.03 0.69 -13.64
N SER A 102 9.04 1.92 -14.16
CA SER A 102 7.81 2.72 -14.15
C SER A 102 6.70 2.08 -14.99
N LYS A 103 7.05 1.34 -16.04
CA LYS A 103 6.02 0.73 -16.86
C LYS A 103 5.21 -0.30 -16.08
N ASN A 104 5.84 -0.98 -15.12
CA ASN A 104 5.11 -1.92 -14.29
C ASN A 104 4.14 -1.19 -13.38
N PHE A 105 4.59 -0.07 -12.82
CA PHE A 105 3.72 0.75 -11.99
C PHE A 105 2.52 1.24 -12.80
N ILE A 106 2.78 1.75 -14.00
CA ILE A 106 1.71 2.27 -14.83
C ILE A 106 0.68 1.17 -15.15
N ARG A 107 1.18 -0.02 -15.48
CA ARG A 107 0.31 -1.14 -15.79
C ARG A 107 -0.57 -1.53 -14.59
N VAL A 108 0.03 -1.62 -13.42
CA VAL A 108 -0.71 -2.00 -12.21
C VAL A 108 -1.70 -0.90 -11.83
N PHE A 109 -1.26 0.35 -11.90
CA PHE A 109 -2.13 1.46 -11.58
C PHE A 109 -3.36 1.48 -12.49
N LYS A 110 -3.13 1.30 -13.80
CA LYS A 110 -4.25 1.29 -14.74
C LYS A 110 -5.19 0.13 -14.46
N LYS A 111 -4.64 -1.01 -14.06
CA LYS A 111 -5.46 -2.17 -13.74
C LYS A 111 -6.43 -1.89 -12.60
N TYR A 112 -5.96 -1.21 -11.57
CA TYR A 112 -6.79 -0.97 -10.39
C TYR A 112 -7.59 0.32 -10.45
N GLU A 113 -7.08 1.32 -11.16
CA GLU A 113 -7.74 2.63 -11.18
C GLU A 113 -8.42 2.95 -12.49
N SER A 114 -8.26 2.12 -13.50
CA SER A 114 -8.88 2.30 -14.82
C SER A 114 -8.34 3.49 -15.60
N MET A 115 -7.21 4.03 -15.20
CA MET A 115 -6.55 5.10 -15.92
C MET A 115 -5.09 5.10 -15.52
N THR A 116 -4.24 5.74 -16.33
CA THR A 116 -2.82 5.81 -16.03
C THR A 116 -2.59 6.80 -14.90
N PRO A 117 -1.43 6.70 -14.22
CA PRO A 117 -1.11 7.67 -13.18
C PRO A 117 -1.10 9.11 -13.69
N GLY A 118 -0.62 9.32 -14.92
CA GLY A 118 -0.63 10.65 -15.50
C GLY A 118 -2.03 11.16 -15.72
N GLU A 119 -2.90 10.29 -16.22
CA GLU A 119 -4.30 10.66 -16.41
C GLU A 119 -4.98 10.98 -15.09
N TYR A 120 -4.66 10.18 -14.07
CA TYR A 120 -5.23 10.40 -12.75
C TYR A 120 -4.84 11.77 -12.22
N ARG A 121 -3.55 12.10 -12.31
CA ARG A 121 -3.04 13.38 -11.83
C ARG A 121 -3.75 14.53 -12.55
N GLU A 122 -3.89 14.38 -13.84
CA GLU A 122 -4.53 15.41 -14.64
C GLU A 122 -6.01 15.55 -14.33
N ARG A 123 -6.71 14.43 -14.24
CA ARG A 123 -8.14 14.47 -13.99
C ARG A 123 -8.50 14.95 -12.60
N MET A 124 -7.64 14.67 -11.61
CA MET A 124 -7.92 15.10 -10.26
C MET A 124 -7.49 16.53 -10.03
N GLY A 125 -6.99 17.19 -11.06
CA GLY A 125 -6.71 18.61 -10.96
C GLY A 125 -5.41 18.99 -10.30
N TYR A 126 -4.46 18.07 -10.20
CA TYR A 126 -3.17 18.43 -9.63
C TYR A 126 -2.47 19.47 -10.49
N ARG A 127 -1.93 20.50 -9.86
CA ARG A 127 -1.15 21.48 -10.58
C ARG A 127 0.18 21.61 -9.92
N ARG A 128 1.23 21.63 -10.74
CA ARG A 128 2.53 21.86 -10.19
C ARG A 128 2.63 23.30 -9.82
N GLU A 129 3.19 23.52 -8.70
CA GLU A 129 3.34 24.85 -8.26
C GLU A 129 3.95 25.71 -9.19
N ASP A 130 4.85 25.21 -9.81
CA ASP A 130 5.54 25.90 -10.73
C ASP A 130 4.86 26.21 -11.88
N HIS A 131 3.96 25.71 -12.18
CA HIS A 131 3.44 26.06 -13.28
C HIS A 131 2.52 26.95 -13.19
N THR A 132 2.52 27.26 -12.40
CA THR A 132 1.84 28.06 -12.23
C THR A 132 1.86 28.99 -12.48
N GLY A 133 2.25 29.09 -12.52
CA GLY A 133 2.21 29.81 -12.73
C GLY A 133 2.00 30.02 -13.43
N SER A 134 2.30 29.79 -13.60
CA SER A 134 2.12 30.03 -14.16
C SER A 134 1.53 30.15 -14.76
N ALA A 135 1.48 30.08 -14.83
CA ALA A 135 1.05 30.26 -15.28
C ALA A 135 0.45 30.68 -15.75
N GLU A 136 0.31 30.85 -15.66
CA GLU A 136 -0.07 31.31 -15.90
C GLU A 136 -0.25 31.83 -16.28
N LEU A 137 0.14 31.91 -16.22
CA LEU A 137 0.32 32.40 -16.33
C LEU A 137 0.21 32.75 -16.63
#